data_ee180ecc7a2e996f01bf2357d67d7540
#
_entry.id   ee180ecc7a2e996f01bf2357d67d7540
#
_cell.length_a   1.000
_cell.length_b   1.000
_cell.length_c   1.000
_cell.angle_alpha   90.00
_cell.angle_beta   90.00
_cell.angle_gamma   90.00
#
_symmetry.space_group_name_H-M   'P 1'
#
loop_
_entity.id
_entity.type
_entity.pdbx_description
1 polymer ?
#
loop_
_entity_poly.entity_id
_entity_poly.type
_entity_poly.pdbx_seq_one_letter_code
_entity_poly.pdbx_strand_id
1 'polypeptide(L)'
;MPQPTPTDPLVPYSIRLESVTLVRGEQRVFDELTLSLDEARIGLVGDNGAGKSSLFRLISGLDQPQQGRVVVHGCDTQGTQADRRQLSQHVGLMFQNPDDQIIFPTVAEELAFSLTARGETRQAARERAREFLAERGLAAWAGRAIGELSQGQRQQVCLLALQIGQPATLLLDEPFASLDLLSQARLAAQLEATGQQIVVSTHLLEHVYDFERVLWLEQGRVRADGPGREVCEAYAENVRQRAEAERGPRHA
;
A
#
# COMPACT_ATOMS: atom_id res chain seq x y z
N MET A 1 -3.80 -22.00 30.55
CA MET A 1 -3.44 -21.30 29.32
C MET A 1 -4.42 -21.72 28.23
N PRO A 2 -5.23 -20.83 27.68
CA PRO A 2 -6.09 -21.20 26.54
C PRO A 2 -5.19 -21.35 25.30
N GLN A 3 -5.37 -22.46 24.60
CA GLN A 3 -4.72 -22.72 23.32
C GLN A 3 -5.28 -21.76 22.25
N PRO A 4 -4.46 -21.28 21.28
CA PRO A 4 -4.96 -20.48 20.20
C PRO A 4 -5.97 -21.29 19.38
N THR A 5 -7.14 -20.71 19.16
CA THR A 5 -8.18 -21.25 18.26
C THR A 5 -7.59 -21.41 16.85
N PRO A 6 -7.89 -22.51 16.15
CA PRO A 6 -7.41 -22.70 14.79
C PRO A 6 -7.97 -21.61 13.87
N THR A 7 -7.09 -20.98 13.14
CA THR A 7 -7.34 -20.02 12.07
C THR A 7 -8.35 -20.61 11.08
N ASP A 8 -9.40 -19.88 10.79
CA ASP A 8 -10.40 -20.24 9.78
C ASP A 8 -9.71 -20.39 8.41
N PRO A 9 -9.78 -21.57 7.75
CA PRO A 9 -8.97 -21.86 6.57
C PRO A 9 -9.48 -21.23 5.27
N LEU A 10 -10.41 -20.28 5.30
CA LEU A 10 -11.10 -19.76 4.12
C LEU A 10 -10.88 -18.27 3.82
N VAL A 11 -10.09 -17.53 4.59
CA VAL A 11 -9.75 -16.14 4.27
C VAL A 11 -8.31 -16.09 3.76
N PRO A 12 -8.09 -15.95 2.43
CA PRO A 12 -6.75 -15.95 1.85
C PRO A 12 -5.93 -14.72 2.28
N TYR A 13 -6.60 -13.67 2.75
CA TYR A 13 -5.99 -12.42 3.22
C TYR A 13 -6.42 -12.14 4.66
N SER A 14 -5.52 -11.65 5.50
CA SER A 14 -5.84 -11.31 6.88
C SER A 14 -4.91 -10.24 7.41
N ILE A 15 -5.45 -9.03 7.56
CA ILE A 15 -4.81 -7.92 8.24
C ILE A 15 -5.73 -7.49 9.37
N ARG A 16 -5.23 -7.49 10.61
CA ARG A 16 -6.01 -7.13 11.80
C ARG A 16 -5.27 -6.12 12.66
N LEU A 17 -5.98 -5.08 13.02
CA LEU A 17 -5.57 -4.09 14.02
C LEU A 17 -6.52 -4.24 15.22
N GLU A 18 -5.98 -4.40 16.40
CA GLU A 18 -6.73 -4.61 17.65
C GLU A 18 -6.41 -3.49 18.62
N SER A 19 -7.36 -2.55 18.83
CA SER A 19 -7.25 -1.40 19.74
C SER A 19 -5.94 -0.63 19.61
N VAL A 20 -5.53 -0.35 18.36
CA VAL A 20 -4.25 0.25 18.04
C VAL A 20 -4.23 1.74 18.37
N THR A 21 -3.30 2.16 19.22
CA THR A 21 -2.97 3.56 19.47
C THR A 21 -1.61 3.87 18.89
N LEU A 22 -1.55 4.90 18.04
CA LEU A 22 -0.31 5.40 17.44
C LEU A 22 -0.14 6.89 17.73
N VAL A 23 1.00 7.26 18.32
CA VAL A 23 1.39 8.63 18.60
C VAL A 23 2.67 8.97 17.84
N ARG A 24 2.72 10.12 17.18
CA ARG A 24 3.90 10.67 16.51
C ARG A 24 4.19 12.08 17.04
N GLY A 25 5.30 12.22 17.77
CA GLY A 25 5.57 13.43 18.52
C GLY A 25 4.46 13.68 19.55
N GLU A 26 3.80 14.81 19.47
CA GLU A 26 2.66 15.16 20.35
C GLU A 26 1.30 14.78 19.74
N GLN A 27 1.26 14.37 18.47
CA GLN A 27 0.02 14.09 17.77
C GLN A 27 -0.39 12.61 17.91
N ARG A 28 -1.58 12.36 18.42
CA ARG A 28 -2.23 11.03 18.37
C ARG A 28 -2.79 10.82 16.96
N VAL A 29 -2.20 9.89 16.22
CA VAL A 29 -2.61 9.54 14.85
C VAL A 29 -3.78 8.58 14.88
N PHE A 30 -3.71 7.53 15.72
CA PHE A 30 -4.80 6.58 15.97
C PHE A 30 -5.07 6.46 17.46
N ASP A 31 -6.33 6.29 17.81
CA ASP A 31 -6.82 6.13 19.15
C ASP A 31 -7.75 4.91 19.23
N GLU A 32 -7.21 3.80 19.75
CA GLU A 32 -7.89 2.51 19.87
C GLU A 32 -8.51 1.99 18.55
N LEU A 33 -7.83 2.22 17.41
CA LEU A 33 -8.29 1.78 16.11
C LEU A 33 -8.37 0.25 16.07
N THR A 34 -9.57 -0.27 15.80
CA THR A 34 -9.81 -1.69 15.54
C THR A 34 -10.35 -1.84 14.12
N LEU A 35 -9.67 -2.68 13.31
CA LEU A 35 -9.95 -2.82 11.89
C LEU A 35 -9.50 -4.21 11.41
N SER A 36 -10.30 -4.86 10.54
CA SER A 36 -9.87 -6.02 9.75
C SER A 36 -9.94 -5.68 8.26
N LEU A 37 -9.00 -6.19 7.46
CA LEU A 37 -8.94 -5.99 6.01
C LEU A 37 -8.72 -7.37 5.37
N ASP A 38 -9.81 -7.98 4.93
CA ASP A 38 -9.84 -9.36 4.44
C ASP A 38 -10.25 -9.43 2.95
N GLU A 39 -10.67 -8.30 2.34
CA GLU A 39 -11.09 -8.21 0.94
C GLU A 39 -9.87 -8.15 0.00
N ALA A 40 -10.07 -8.59 -1.26
CA ALA A 40 -9.00 -8.58 -2.26
C ALA A 40 -8.64 -7.16 -2.74
N ARG A 41 -9.62 -6.26 -2.76
CA ARG A 41 -9.46 -4.88 -3.26
C ARG A 41 -10.01 -3.89 -2.22
N ILE A 42 -9.10 -3.13 -1.61
CA ILE A 42 -9.43 -2.18 -0.55
C ILE A 42 -8.88 -0.80 -0.91
N GLY A 43 -9.73 0.21 -0.86
CA GLY A 43 -9.36 1.62 -1.01
C GLY A 43 -9.27 2.33 0.32
N LEU A 44 -8.33 3.27 0.44
CA LEU A 44 -8.24 4.22 1.55
C LEU A 44 -8.39 5.62 1.00
N VAL A 45 -9.42 6.35 1.40
CA VAL A 45 -9.64 7.75 1.03
C VAL A 45 -9.64 8.64 2.27
N GLY A 46 -9.45 9.93 2.09
CA GLY A 46 -9.42 10.91 3.18
C GLY A 46 -8.37 11.99 2.93
N ASP A 47 -8.47 13.08 3.69
CA ASP A 47 -7.60 14.23 3.56
C ASP A 47 -6.12 13.92 3.86
N ASN A 48 -5.22 14.84 3.50
CA ASN A 48 -3.83 14.78 3.92
C ASN A 48 -3.75 14.84 5.45
N GLY A 49 -2.93 13.97 6.03
CA GLY A 49 -2.83 13.84 7.49
C GLY A 49 -3.93 12.99 8.15
N ALA A 50 -4.87 12.40 7.40
CA ALA A 50 -5.92 11.53 7.96
C ALA A 50 -5.39 10.22 8.58
N GLY A 51 -4.12 9.84 8.31
CA GLY A 51 -3.50 8.64 8.87
C GLY A 51 -3.24 7.52 7.85
N LYS A 52 -3.56 7.72 6.55
CA LYS A 52 -3.43 6.68 5.51
C LYS A 52 -2.03 6.04 5.44
N SER A 53 -0.99 6.86 5.25
CA SER A 53 0.40 6.36 5.21
C SER A 53 0.85 5.78 6.56
N SER A 54 0.32 6.29 7.69
CA SER A 54 0.60 5.73 9.01
C SER A 54 -0.01 4.34 9.18
N LEU A 55 -1.21 4.11 8.64
CA LEU A 55 -1.84 2.79 8.61
C LEU A 55 -0.98 1.80 7.81
N PHE A 56 -0.49 2.19 6.63
CA PHE A 56 0.39 1.36 5.81
C PHE A 56 1.70 1.02 6.52
N ARG A 57 2.30 1.98 7.23
CA ARG A 57 3.53 1.77 8.00
C ARG A 57 3.34 0.82 9.19
N LEU A 58 2.17 0.86 9.85
CA LEU A 58 1.81 -0.12 10.88
C LEU A 58 1.64 -1.53 10.30
N ILE A 59 0.90 -1.67 9.18
CA ILE A 59 0.66 -2.96 8.53
C ILE A 59 1.97 -3.56 8.00
N SER A 60 2.87 -2.73 7.47
CA SER A 60 4.18 -3.21 6.98
C SER A 60 5.21 -3.45 8.09
N GLY A 61 4.89 -3.12 9.36
CA GLY A 61 5.80 -3.28 10.50
C GLY A 61 6.93 -2.23 10.55
N LEU A 62 6.86 -1.18 9.73
CA LEU A 62 7.82 -0.06 9.78
C LEU A 62 7.61 0.83 11.01
N ASP A 63 6.37 0.96 11.47
CA ASP A 63 6.02 1.62 12.72
C ASP A 63 5.43 0.58 13.68
N GLN A 64 5.61 0.83 14.98
CA GLN A 64 5.03 0.03 16.03
C GLN A 64 4.00 0.87 16.81
N PRO A 65 2.81 0.33 17.11
CA PRO A 65 1.84 1.03 17.94
C PRO A 65 2.34 1.10 19.39
N GLN A 66 1.96 2.15 20.13
CA GLN A 66 2.21 2.26 21.56
C GLN A 66 1.29 1.35 22.37
N GLN A 67 0.07 1.09 21.86
CA GLN A 67 -0.90 0.19 22.46
C GLN A 67 -1.62 -0.59 21.37
N GLY A 68 -2.15 -1.75 21.74
CA GLY A 68 -2.84 -2.62 20.80
C GLY A 68 -1.87 -3.51 20.02
N ARG A 69 -2.37 -4.16 18.98
CA ARG A 69 -1.65 -5.17 18.20
C ARG A 69 -2.00 -5.08 16.72
N VAL A 70 -1.01 -5.35 15.87
CA VAL A 70 -1.21 -5.50 14.42
C VAL A 70 -0.74 -6.88 13.99
N VAL A 71 -1.62 -7.66 13.39
CA VAL A 71 -1.35 -9.01 12.88
C VAL A 71 -1.64 -9.04 11.38
N VAL A 72 -0.67 -9.49 10.60
CA VAL A 72 -0.76 -9.55 9.13
C VAL A 72 -0.39 -10.94 8.66
N HIS A 73 -1.32 -11.65 8.02
CA HIS A 73 -1.14 -13.05 7.59
C HIS A 73 -0.60 -13.96 8.72
N GLY A 74 -1.08 -13.76 9.95
CA GLY A 74 -0.63 -14.50 11.13
C GLY A 74 0.67 -14.01 11.75
N CYS A 75 1.37 -13.07 11.13
CA CYS A 75 2.60 -12.47 11.67
C CYS A 75 2.28 -11.26 12.53
N ASP A 76 2.77 -11.22 13.76
CA ASP A 76 2.70 -10.04 14.62
C ASP A 76 3.77 -9.02 14.19
N THR A 77 3.36 -7.80 13.88
CA THR A 77 4.29 -6.74 13.45
C THR A 77 5.28 -6.34 14.56
N GLN A 78 4.92 -6.57 15.83
CA GLN A 78 5.76 -6.34 17.01
C GLN A 78 6.49 -7.61 17.46
N GLY A 79 6.34 -8.71 16.72
CA GLY A 79 6.86 -10.02 17.05
C GLY A 79 8.38 -10.17 16.96
N THR A 80 8.82 -11.41 16.92
CA THR A 80 10.23 -11.79 16.84
C THR A 80 10.88 -11.35 15.51
N GLN A 81 12.20 -11.51 15.42
CA GLN A 81 12.90 -11.29 14.15
C GLN A 81 12.41 -12.25 13.03
N ALA A 82 11.96 -13.45 13.40
CA ALA A 82 11.38 -14.40 12.45
C ALA A 82 10.05 -13.89 11.91
N ASP A 83 9.17 -13.35 12.77
CA ASP A 83 7.89 -12.74 12.37
C ASP A 83 8.12 -11.57 11.42
N ARG A 84 9.08 -10.70 11.70
CA ARG A 84 9.43 -9.56 10.84
C ARG A 84 9.97 -9.98 9.47
N ARG A 85 10.78 -11.04 9.41
CA ARG A 85 11.24 -11.61 8.14
C ARG A 85 10.07 -12.17 7.32
N GLN A 86 9.18 -12.90 7.97
CA GLN A 86 7.99 -13.46 7.34
C GLN A 86 7.05 -12.35 6.86
N LEU A 87 6.82 -11.32 7.67
CA LEU A 87 6.03 -10.15 7.31
C LEU A 87 6.57 -9.47 6.05
N SER A 88 7.89 -9.25 5.95
CA SER A 88 8.52 -8.65 4.76
C SER A 88 8.41 -9.50 3.48
N GLN A 89 8.08 -10.79 3.60
CA GLN A 89 7.79 -11.66 2.47
C GLN A 89 6.31 -11.58 2.06
N HIS A 90 5.43 -11.28 3.01
CA HIS A 90 3.99 -11.22 2.79
C HIS A 90 3.49 -9.84 2.35
N VAL A 91 4.17 -8.77 2.75
CA VAL A 91 3.72 -7.40 2.50
C VAL A 91 4.74 -6.64 1.67
N GLY A 92 4.28 -6.09 0.54
CA GLY A 92 5.01 -5.09 -0.24
C GLY A 92 4.42 -3.71 0.01
N LEU A 93 5.25 -2.72 0.36
CA LEU A 93 4.84 -1.33 0.53
C LEU A 93 5.47 -0.45 -0.54
N MET A 94 4.65 0.28 -1.27
CA MET A 94 5.06 1.34 -2.17
C MET A 94 4.82 2.69 -1.50
N PHE A 95 5.88 3.48 -1.38
CA PHE A 95 5.81 4.84 -0.87
C PHE A 95 5.29 5.82 -1.92
N GLN A 96 4.67 6.91 -1.46
CA GLN A 96 4.18 7.98 -2.32
C GLN A 96 5.29 8.59 -3.21
N ASN A 97 6.49 8.76 -2.65
CA ASN A 97 7.64 9.26 -3.40
C ASN A 97 8.60 8.10 -3.75
N PRO A 98 8.82 7.78 -5.04
CA PRO A 98 9.75 6.73 -5.44
C PRO A 98 11.18 6.90 -4.92
N ASP A 99 11.64 8.15 -4.74
CA ASP A 99 13.00 8.44 -4.29
C ASP A 99 13.24 8.03 -2.82
N ASP A 100 12.17 7.84 -2.03
CA ASP A 100 12.25 7.32 -0.67
C ASP A 100 12.35 5.78 -0.63
N GLN A 101 12.09 5.11 -1.75
CA GLN A 101 12.07 3.65 -1.87
C GLN A 101 13.27 3.09 -2.62
N ILE A 102 13.70 3.75 -3.69
CA ILE A 102 14.76 3.24 -4.59
C ILE A 102 16.13 3.42 -3.94
N ILE A 103 16.89 2.32 -3.87
CA ILE A 103 18.19 2.28 -3.19
C ILE A 103 19.34 2.03 -4.18
N PHE A 104 19.08 1.27 -5.26
CA PHE A 104 20.12 0.82 -6.18
C PHE A 104 20.23 1.71 -7.43
N PRO A 105 21.41 1.79 -8.04
CA PRO A 105 21.64 2.71 -9.16
C PRO A 105 21.01 2.28 -10.48
N THR A 106 20.72 0.98 -10.68
CA THR A 106 20.14 0.45 -11.91
C THR A 106 18.83 -0.32 -11.66
N VAL A 107 17.97 -0.35 -12.68
CA VAL A 107 16.67 -1.02 -12.60
C VAL A 107 16.79 -2.50 -12.23
N ALA A 108 17.71 -3.24 -12.89
CA ALA A 108 17.88 -4.67 -12.58
C ALA A 108 18.40 -4.91 -11.16
N GLU A 109 19.23 -4.03 -10.62
CA GLU A 109 19.75 -4.16 -9.25
C GLU A 109 18.64 -3.86 -8.22
N GLU A 110 17.81 -2.85 -8.48
CA GLU A 110 16.67 -2.52 -7.63
C GLU A 110 15.69 -3.70 -7.53
N LEU A 111 15.31 -4.30 -8.67
CA LEU A 111 14.45 -5.48 -8.68
C LEU A 111 15.10 -6.69 -8.00
N ALA A 112 16.40 -6.92 -8.26
CA ALA A 112 17.15 -8.03 -7.68
C ALA A 112 17.24 -7.96 -6.15
N PHE A 113 17.19 -6.74 -5.58
CA PHE A 113 17.24 -6.56 -4.13
C PHE A 113 16.08 -7.28 -3.42
N SER A 114 14.86 -7.19 -3.95
CA SER A 114 13.70 -7.88 -3.40
C SER A 114 13.87 -9.41 -3.34
N LEU A 115 14.58 -9.98 -4.30
CA LEU A 115 14.87 -11.42 -4.36
C LEU A 115 16.01 -11.82 -3.41
N THR A 116 17.05 -10.98 -3.31
CA THR A 116 18.14 -11.24 -2.36
C THR A 116 17.67 -11.16 -0.91
N ALA A 117 16.73 -10.28 -0.59
CA ALA A 117 16.10 -10.19 0.72
C ALA A 117 15.34 -11.49 1.08
N ARG A 118 14.95 -12.28 0.08
CA ARG A 118 14.30 -13.60 0.22
C ARG A 118 15.28 -14.77 0.23
N GLY A 119 16.59 -14.50 0.16
CA GLY A 119 17.65 -15.51 0.26
C GLY A 119 18.22 -15.99 -1.06
N GLU A 120 17.83 -15.39 -2.20
CA GLU A 120 18.49 -15.71 -3.48
C GLU A 120 19.92 -15.17 -3.53
N THR A 121 20.80 -15.88 -4.25
CA THR A 121 22.13 -15.34 -4.52
C THR A 121 22.05 -14.11 -5.40
N ARG A 122 23.00 -13.18 -5.25
CA ARG A 122 23.04 -11.95 -6.06
C ARG A 122 23.00 -12.21 -7.57
N GLN A 123 23.68 -13.29 -8.02
CA GLN A 123 23.73 -13.63 -9.42
C GLN A 123 22.36 -14.13 -9.91
N ALA A 124 21.74 -15.08 -9.22
CA ALA A 124 20.43 -15.61 -9.57
C ALA A 124 19.35 -14.52 -9.54
N ALA A 125 19.37 -13.65 -8.52
CA ALA A 125 18.45 -12.53 -8.39
C ALA A 125 18.55 -11.54 -9.57
N ARG A 126 19.78 -11.23 -10.04
CA ARG A 126 19.99 -10.36 -11.20
C ARG A 126 19.52 -11.01 -12.52
N GLU A 127 19.74 -12.30 -12.70
CA GLU A 127 19.27 -13.04 -13.86
C GLU A 127 17.74 -13.05 -13.89
N ARG A 128 17.09 -13.40 -12.79
CA ARG A 128 15.62 -13.34 -12.66
C ARG A 128 15.05 -11.94 -12.86
N ALA A 129 15.70 -10.91 -12.37
CA ALA A 129 15.27 -9.53 -12.59
C ALA A 129 15.27 -9.17 -14.08
N ARG A 130 16.28 -9.62 -14.85
CA ARG A 130 16.34 -9.41 -16.30
C ARG A 130 15.27 -10.20 -17.05
N GLU A 131 15.05 -11.45 -16.69
CA GLU A 131 13.99 -12.30 -17.24
C GLU A 131 12.61 -11.69 -16.97
N PHE A 132 12.34 -11.27 -15.74
CA PHE A 132 11.10 -10.63 -15.33
C PHE A 132 10.80 -9.34 -16.12
N LEU A 133 11.83 -8.54 -16.40
CA LEU A 133 11.71 -7.36 -17.25
C LEU A 133 11.47 -7.74 -18.72
N ALA A 134 12.15 -8.76 -19.23
CA ALA A 134 12.00 -9.21 -20.61
C ALA A 134 10.59 -9.75 -20.89
N GLU A 135 10.02 -10.54 -19.98
CA GLU A 135 8.64 -11.05 -20.06
C GLU A 135 7.60 -9.93 -20.17
N ARG A 136 7.92 -8.73 -19.63
CA ARG A 136 7.05 -7.55 -19.65
C ARG A 136 7.36 -6.57 -20.78
N GLY A 137 8.24 -6.96 -21.73
CA GLY A 137 8.67 -6.10 -22.83
C GLY A 137 9.60 -4.95 -22.39
N LEU A 138 10.18 -5.04 -21.18
CA LEU A 138 11.04 -4.01 -20.57
C LEU A 138 12.52 -4.43 -20.53
N ALA A 139 12.96 -5.37 -21.37
CA ALA A 139 14.35 -5.88 -21.39
C ALA A 139 15.40 -4.74 -21.48
N ALA A 140 15.09 -3.70 -22.27
CA ALA A 140 15.96 -2.53 -22.43
C ALA A 140 16.13 -1.69 -21.15
N TRP A 141 15.27 -1.88 -20.14
CA TRP A 141 15.35 -1.14 -18.88
C TRP A 141 16.38 -1.71 -17.93
N ALA A 142 16.75 -2.98 -18.06
CA ALA A 142 17.57 -3.70 -17.08
C ALA A 142 18.86 -2.95 -16.70
N GLY A 143 19.56 -2.40 -17.68
CA GLY A 143 20.81 -1.66 -17.47
C GLY A 143 20.65 -0.15 -17.30
N ARG A 144 19.43 0.40 -17.38
CA ARG A 144 19.24 1.85 -17.26
C ARG A 144 19.53 2.33 -15.85
N ALA A 145 20.18 3.48 -15.78
CA ALA A 145 20.39 4.16 -14.51
C ALA A 145 19.06 4.76 -14.02
N ILE A 146 18.77 4.61 -12.72
CA ILE A 146 17.54 5.16 -12.11
C ILE A 146 17.44 6.68 -12.30
N GLY A 147 18.57 7.40 -12.22
CA GLY A 147 18.61 8.84 -12.40
C GLY A 147 18.20 9.33 -13.81
N GLU A 148 18.19 8.45 -14.82
CA GLU A 148 17.75 8.75 -16.18
C GLU A 148 16.25 8.54 -16.40
N LEU A 149 15.56 8.02 -15.39
CA LEU A 149 14.14 7.72 -15.46
C LEU A 149 13.28 8.93 -15.08
N SER A 150 12.16 9.11 -15.78
CA SER A 150 11.12 10.05 -15.33
C SER A 150 10.52 9.59 -13.99
N GLN A 151 9.83 10.48 -13.29
CA GLN A 151 9.17 10.14 -12.03
C GLN A 151 8.18 8.96 -12.20
N GLY A 152 7.34 8.97 -13.24
CA GLY A 152 6.44 7.85 -13.53
C GLY A 152 7.17 6.55 -13.84
N GLN A 153 8.33 6.60 -14.53
CA GLN A 153 9.15 5.42 -14.76
C GLN A 153 9.78 4.90 -13.47
N ARG A 154 10.24 5.77 -12.56
CA ARG A 154 10.72 5.35 -11.23
C ARG A 154 9.60 4.70 -10.42
N GLN A 155 8.41 5.26 -10.45
CA GLN A 155 7.23 4.68 -9.81
C GLN A 155 6.91 3.27 -10.36
N GLN A 156 7.01 3.09 -11.67
CA GLN A 156 6.88 1.77 -12.29
C GLN A 156 7.96 0.80 -11.83
N VAL A 157 9.22 1.24 -11.67
CA VAL A 157 10.31 0.42 -11.12
C VAL A 157 10.00 -0.02 -9.68
N CYS A 158 9.52 0.89 -8.83
CA CYS A 158 9.09 0.56 -7.46
C CYS A 158 8.04 -0.56 -7.45
N LEU A 159 7.01 -0.45 -8.29
CA LEU A 159 5.98 -1.47 -8.38
C LEU A 159 6.52 -2.82 -8.88
N LEU A 160 7.37 -2.81 -9.93
CA LEU A 160 8.00 -4.02 -10.47
C LEU A 160 8.90 -4.70 -9.42
N ALA A 161 9.64 -3.90 -8.62
CA ALA A 161 10.47 -4.39 -7.52
C ALA A 161 9.65 -5.06 -6.40
N LEU A 162 8.42 -4.59 -6.16
CA LEU A 162 7.50 -5.26 -5.24
C LEU A 162 6.91 -6.54 -5.86
N GLN A 163 6.48 -6.47 -7.11
CA GLN A 163 5.83 -7.58 -7.80
C GLN A 163 6.74 -8.79 -8.03
N ILE A 164 8.03 -8.57 -8.32
CA ILE A 164 8.99 -9.67 -8.52
C ILE A 164 9.14 -10.51 -7.24
N GLY A 165 8.95 -9.89 -6.09
CA GLY A 165 8.91 -10.55 -4.78
C GLY A 165 7.64 -11.37 -4.54
N GLN A 166 6.57 -11.19 -5.28
CA GLN A 166 5.28 -11.88 -5.11
C GLN A 166 4.76 -11.85 -3.66
N PRO A 167 4.63 -10.69 -3.00
CA PRO A 167 4.03 -10.62 -1.68
C PRO A 167 2.54 -10.99 -1.75
N ALA A 168 1.95 -11.44 -0.65
CA ALA A 168 0.52 -11.72 -0.57
C ALA A 168 -0.33 -10.44 -0.64
N THR A 169 0.18 -9.35 -0.06
CA THR A 169 -0.47 -8.04 -0.01
C THR A 169 0.44 -6.95 -0.57
N LEU A 170 -0.11 -6.07 -1.41
CA LEU A 170 0.51 -4.83 -1.86
C LEU A 170 -0.21 -3.63 -1.21
N LEU A 171 0.54 -2.82 -0.48
CA LEU A 171 0.11 -1.53 0.06
C LEU A 171 0.66 -0.44 -0.86
N LEU A 172 -0.20 0.30 -1.52
CA LEU A 172 0.19 1.27 -2.55
C LEU A 172 -0.25 2.67 -2.13
N ASP A 173 0.71 3.52 -1.74
CA ASP A 173 0.43 4.89 -1.31
C ASP A 173 0.51 5.84 -2.51
N GLU A 174 -0.63 6.37 -2.93
CA GLU A 174 -0.82 7.27 -4.08
C GLU A 174 -0.20 6.76 -5.41
N PRO A 175 -0.46 5.52 -5.83
CA PRO A 175 0.23 4.89 -6.96
C PRO A 175 -0.08 5.55 -8.31
N PHE A 176 -1.12 6.37 -8.41
CA PHE A 176 -1.57 7.00 -9.65
C PHE A 176 -1.16 8.47 -9.78
N ALA A 177 -0.74 9.13 -8.69
CA ALA A 177 -0.62 10.58 -8.60
C ALA A 177 0.37 11.22 -9.60
N SER A 178 1.44 10.51 -9.99
CA SER A 178 2.51 11.03 -10.88
C SER A 178 2.46 10.46 -12.29
N LEU A 179 1.37 9.77 -12.64
CA LEU A 179 1.21 9.09 -13.92
C LEU A 179 0.31 9.88 -14.87
N ASP A 180 0.62 9.84 -16.16
CA ASP A 180 -0.32 10.25 -17.20
C ASP A 180 -1.51 9.27 -17.32
N LEU A 181 -2.58 9.67 -17.98
CA LEU A 181 -3.82 8.88 -18.09
C LEU A 181 -3.59 7.49 -18.69
N LEU A 182 -2.70 7.35 -19.68
CA LEU A 182 -2.39 6.05 -20.28
C LEU A 182 -1.66 5.13 -19.29
N SER A 183 -0.71 5.69 -18.55
CA SER A 183 0.04 4.97 -17.51
C SER A 183 -0.87 4.59 -16.33
N GLN A 184 -1.80 5.45 -15.92
CA GLN A 184 -2.82 5.14 -14.92
C GLN A 184 -3.70 3.96 -15.37
N ALA A 185 -4.21 3.98 -16.61
CA ALA A 185 -5.04 2.90 -17.14
C ALA A 185 -4.28 1.57 -17.20
N ARG A 186 -2.99 1.59 -17.59
CA ARG A 186 -2.14 0.39 -17.61
C ARG A 186 -1.90 -0.15 -16.21
N LEU A 187 -1.63 0.72 -15.24
CA LEU A 187 -1.44 0.34 -13.85
C LEU A 187 -2.73 -0.26 -13.27
N ALA A 188 -3.89 0.37 -13.48
CA ALA A 188 -5.18 -0.14 -13.03
C ALA A 188 -5.43 -1.56 -13.57
N ALA A 189 -5.29 -1.76 -14.88
CA ALA A 189 -5.45 -3.08 -15.49
C ALA A 189 -4.46 -4.12 -14.94
N GLN A 190 -3.22 -3.72 -14.65
CA GLN A 190 -2.22 -4.60 -14.06
C GLN A 190 -2.58 -5.00 -12.61
N LEU A 191 -3.11 -4.07 -11.81
CA LEU A 191 -3.57 -4.33 -10.45
C LEU A 191 -4.84 -5.19 -10.41
N GLU A 192 -5.73 -5.03 -11.37
CA GLU A 192 -6.92 -5.89 -11.53
C GLU A 192 -6.55 -7.34 -11.85
N ALA A 193 -5.56 -7.53 -12.72
CA ALA A 193 -5.13 -8.86 -13.17
C ALA A 193 -4.35 -9.66 -12.11
N THR A 194 -3.89 -9.03 -11.03
CA THR A 194 -3.09 -9.73 -10.01
C THR A 194 -3.98 -10.48 -9.02
N GLY A 195 -3.54 -11.69 -8.61
CA GLY A 195 -4.17 -12.46 -7.54
C GLY A 195 -3.81 -12.01 -6.12
N GLN A 196 -3.02 -10.96 -5.96
CA GLN A 196 -2.60 -10.41 -4.68
C GLN A 196 -3.70 -9.55 -4.06
N GLN A 197 -3.73 -9.45 -2.73
CA GLN A 197 -4.52 -8.42 -2.07
C GLN A 197 -3.91 -7.05 -2.38
N ILE A 198 -4.75 -6.09 -2.75
CA ILE A 198 -4.34 -4.72 -3.06
C ILE A 198 -5.03 -3.76 -2.09
N VAL A 199 -4.25 -2.98 -1.36
CA VAL A 199 -4.73 -1.86 -0.56
C VAL A 199 -4.16 -0.57 -1.14
N VAL A 200 -5.03 0.30 -1.66
CA VAL A 200 -4.65 1.55 -2.34
C VAL A 200 -5.07 2.75 -1.50
N SER A 201 -4.13 3.60 -1.16
CA SER A 201 -4.40 4.96 -0.67
C SER A 201 -4.40 5.92 -1.86
N THR A 202 -5.48 6.66 -2.08
CA THR A 202 -5.55 7.63 -3.19
C THR A 202 -6.55 8.75 -2.94
N HIS A 203 -6.30 9.89 -3.59
CA HIS A 203 -7.25 11.01 -3.73
C HIS A 203 -7.97 10.99 -5.09
N LEU A 204 -7.55 10.12 -6.03
CA LEU A 204 -8.19 9.89 -7.32
C LEU A 204 -9.24 8.79 -7.16
N LEU A 205 -10.46 9.19 -6.82
CA LEU A 205 -11.54 8.29 -6.39
C LEU A 205 -11.94 7.27 -7.45
N GLU A 206 -11.81 7.62 -8.74
CA GLU A 206 -12.11 6.76 -9.88
C GLU A 206 -11.37 5.42 -9.86
N HIS A 207 -10.17 5.36 -9.27
CA HIS A 207 -9.36 4.14 -9.20
C HIS A 207 -9.77 3.16 -8.10
N VAL A 208 -10.62 3.60 -7.16
CA VAL A 208 -11.12 2.76 -6.06
C VAL A 208 -12.65 2.69 -6.00
N TYR A 209 -13.32 3.33 -6.97
CA TYR A 209 -14.77 3.46 -7.01
C TYR A 209 -15.50 2.11 -7.11
N ASP A 210 -14.93 1.17 -7.84
CA ASP A 210 -15.49 -0.17 -8.02
C ASP A 210 -14.83 -1.23 -7.10
N PHE A 211 -14.04 -0.82 -6.10
CA PHE A 211 -13.45 -1.73 -5.13
C PHE A 211 -14.52 -2.31 -4.21
N GLU A 212 -14.29 -3.54 -3.77
CA GLU A 212 -15.18 -4.27 -2.85
C GLU A 212 -15.41 -3.49 -1.56
N ARG A 213 -14.36 -2.81 -1.07
CA ARG A 213 -14.39 -2.04 0.16
C ARG A 213 -13.52 -0.80 0.06
N VAL A 214 -14.03 0.33 0.54
CA VAL A 214 -13.29 1.57 0.73
C VAL A 214 -13.49 2.05 2.15
N LEU A 215 -12.39 2.51 2.76
CA LEU A 215 -12.39 3.15 4.06
C LEU A 215 -12.16 4.63 3.89
N TRP A 216 -13.02 5.46 4.43
CA TRP A 216 -12.76 6.89 4.58
C TRP A 216 -12.16 7.15 5.95
N LEU A 217 -10.88 7.53 5.96
CA LEU A 217 -10.17 7.95 7.16
C LEU A 217 -10.28 9.46 7.35
N GLU A 218 -10.64 9.87 8.56
CA GLU A 218 -10.67 11.26 8.98
C GLU A 218 -10.11 11.37 10.40
N GLN A 219 -9.05 12.17 10.57
CA GLN A 219 -8.39 12.41 11.86
C GLN A 219 -8.09 11.12 12.65
N GLY A 220 -7.57 10.11 11.97
CA GLY A 220 -7.19 8.82 12.57
C GLY A 220 -8.37 7.89 12.91
N ARG A 221 -9.58 8.18 12.45
CA ARG A 221 -10.77 7.36 12.65
C ARG A 221 -11.36 6.93 11.32
N VAL A 222 -11.99 5.78 11.30
CA VAL A 222 -12.80 5.33 10.17
C VAL A 222 -14.15 6.06 10.24
N ARG A 223 -14.37 6.98 9.31
CA ARG A 223 -15.62 7.74 9.21
C ARG A 223 -16.70 7.01 8.40
N ALA A 224 -16.28 6.33 7.35
CA ALA A 224 -17.15 5.45 6.58
C ALA A 224 -16.37 4.21 6.14
N ASP A 225 -17.06 3.10 5.98
CA ASP A 225 -16.53 1.79 5.64
C ASP A 225 -17.62 1.03 4.86
N GLY A 226 -17.33 0.65 3.61
CA GLY A 226 -18.31 -0.02 2.77
C GLY A 226 -17.89 -0.12 1.30
N PRO A 227 -18.83 -0.44 0.39
CA PRO A 227 -18.58 -0.50 -1.05
C PRO A 227 -17.96 0.79 -1.59
N GLY A 228 -17.01 0.66 -2.52
CA GLY A 228 -16.23 1.79 -3.02
C GLY A 228 -17.10 2.93 -3.53
N ARG A 229 -18.14 2.63 -4.30
CA ARG A 229 -19.08 3.63 -4.83
C ARG A 229 -19.69 4.50 -3.72
N GLU A 230 -20.25 3.86 -2.70
CA GLU A 230 -20.95 4.56 -1.63
C GLU A 230 -20.03 5.46 -0.82
N VAL A 231 -18.85 4.94 -0.45
CA VAL A 231 -17.89 5.69 0.36
C VAL A 231 -17.24 6.83 -0.43
N CYS A 232 -16.90 6.61 -1.71
CA CYS A 232 -16.35 7.65 -2.58
C CYS A 232 -17.34 8.78 -2.82
N GLU A 233 -18.62 8.48 -3.06
CA GLU A 233 -19.68 9.48 -3.23
C GLU A 233 -19.87 10.30 -1.94
N ALA A 234 -19.92 9.64 -0.77
CA ALA A 234 -20.03 10.31 0.52
C ALA A 234 -18.83 11.24 0.81
N TYR A 235 -17.61 10.76 0.52
CA TYR A 235 -16.40 11.57 0.67
C TYR A 235 -16.39 12.77 -0.28
N ALA A 236 -16.70 12.57 -1.56
CA ALA A 236 -16.75 13.65 -2.55
C ALA A 236 -17.79 14.71 -2.21
N GLU A 237 -18.96 14.29 -1.71
CA GLU A 237 -20.00 15.21 -1.24
C GLU A 237 -19.53 16.04 -0.03
N ASN A 238 -18.90 15.40 0.95
CA ASN A 238 -18.34 16.09 2.11
C ASN A 238 -17.30 17.14 1.71
N VAL A 239 -16.39 16.79 0.77
CA VAL A 239 -15.38 17.73 0.26
C VAL A 239 -16.05 18.92 -0.44
N ARG A 240 -17.11 18.70 -1.25
CA ARG A 240 -17.88 19.79 -1.89
C ARG A 240 -18.50 20.72 -0.86
N GLN A 241 -19.17 20.17 0.14
CA GLN A 241 -19.82 20.96 1.19
C GLN A 241 -18.82 21.82 1.99
N ARG A 242 -17.64 21.27 2.32
CA ARG A 242 -16.58 22.04 2.98
C ARG A 242 -16.05 23.16 2.09
N ALA A 243 -15.81 22.88 0.81
CA ALA A 243 -15.33 23.87 -0.15
C ALA A 243 -16.37 25.01 -0.39
N GLU A 244 -17.66 24.70 -0.32
CA GLU A 244 -18.73 25.70 -0.40
C GLU A 244 -18.80 26.56 0.87
N ALA A 245 -18.67 25.95 2.05
CA ALA A 245 -18.64 26.66 3.33
C ALA A 245 -17.46 27.64 3.44
N GLU A 246 -16.28 27.28 2.91
CA GLU A 246 -15.10 28.14 2.88
C GLU A 246 -15.26 29.35 1.94
N ARG A 247 -16.07 29.24 0.88
CA ARG A 247 -16.31 30.33 -0.06
C ARG A 247 -17.18 31.47 0.51
N GLY A 248 -17.88 31.27 1.62
CA GLY A 248 -18.79 32.26 2.21
C GLY A 248 -20.01 32.57 1.32
N PRO A 249 -21.01 33.31 1.83
CA PRO A 249 -22.12 33.76 1.01
C PRO A 249 -21.58 34.70 -0.09
N ARG A 250 -21.86 34.38 -1.36
CA ARG A 250 -21.58 35.30 -2.46
C ARG A 250 -22.34 36.59 -2.17
N HIS A 251 -21.62 37.68 -1.91
CA HIS A 251 -22.24 38.97 -1.89
C HIS A 251 -22.91 39.22 -3.25
N ALA A 252 -24.24 39.22 -3.23
CA ALA A 252 -25.09 39.62 -4.34
C ALA A 252 -25.11 41.16 -4.44
#